data_eb0142fb680bcaffdf8f61ba7d14ab2f
#
_entry.id   eb0142fb680bcaffdf8f61ba7d14ab2f
#
_cell.length_a   1.000
_cell.length_b   1.000
_cell.length_c   1.000
_cell.angle_alpha   90.00
_cell.angle_beta   90.00
_cell.angle_gamma   90.00
#
_symmetry.space_group_name_H-M   'P 1'
#
loop_
_entity.id
_entity.type
_entity.pdbx_description
1 polymer ?
#
loop_
_entity_poly.entity_id
_entity_poly.type
_entity_poly.pdbx_seq_one_letter_code
_entity_poly.pdbx_strand_id
1 'polypeptide(L)'
;MKYKIEKNTVQETLILPLYSRKLCTELYPNLYRDETAVRLLDQIDYDFSGAEKSSRSLMQRFGALEVAMRQNDLVFEVQAYLKTHPCAAVVNLGCGLDNTGRACDNGSCKIYNLDFPDVSTVRNELLPAGEREKNIPCDQSDAASFAKIDASGGAVFFASGVFYYFLTEQVKALVQTMADAFPGCMLVFDAAIRTAVKMIAK
;
A
#
# COMPACT_ATOMS: atom_id res chain seq x y z
N MET A 1 15.07 13.00 15.73
CA MET A 1 14.41 14.12 14.98
C MET A 1 13.20 13.51 14.30
N LYS A 2 12.04 14.20 14.24
CA LYS A 2 10.86 13.67 13.51
C LYS A 2 10.96 14.03 12.04
N TYR A 3 10.50 13.14 11.18
CA TYR A 3 10.42 13.39 9.72
C TYR A 3 9.31 14.39 9.43
N LYS A 4 9.64 15.46 8.71
CA LYS A 4 8.67 16.49 8.34
C LYS A 4 8.06 16.16 6.98
N ILE A 5 6.75 15.95 6.95
CA ILE A 5 5.99 15.73 5.71
C ILE A 5 5.84 17.06 4.95
N GLU A 6 6.13 17.04 3.66
CA GLU A 6 5.91 18.19 2.78
C GLU A 6 4.43 18.32 2.44
N LYS A 7 3.83 19.45 2.85
CA LYS A 7 2.41 19.75 2.57
C LYS A 7 2.18 20.04 1.10
N ASN A 8 1.00 19.72 0.61
CA ASN A 8 0.59 19.87 -0.80
C ASN A 8 1.46 19.07 -1.80
N THR A 9 2.06 17.98 -1.34
CA THR A 9 2.79 17.01 -2.16
C THR A 9 2.18 15.63 -2.04
N VAL A 10 2.68 14.68 -2.84
CA VAL A 10 2.28 13.26 -2.75
C VAL A 10 2.55 12.69 -1.34
N GLN A 11 3.55 13.20 -0.61
CA GLN A 11 3.84 12.74 0.75
C GLN A 11 2.65 12.93 1.71
N GLU A 12 1.84 13.97 1.53
CA GLU A 12 0.67 14.20 2.39
C GLU A 12 -0.38 13.11 2.25
N THR A 13 -0.47 12.44 1.08
CA THR A 13 -1.39 11.32 0.85
C THR A 13 -1.07 10.10 1.71
N LEU A 14 0.16 9.98 2.22
CA LEU A 14 0.60 8.90 3.10
C LEU A 14 -0.05 8.95 4.49
N ILE A 15 -0.44 10.16 4.91
CA ILE A 15 -0.85 10.43 6.29
C ILE A 15 -2.19 9.80 6.63
N LEU A 16 -3.19 9.98 5.77
CA LEU A 16 -4.55 9.51 6.07
C LEU A 16 -4.66 7.98 6.18
N PRO A 17 -4.12 7.18 5.26
CA PRO A 17 -4.10 5.72 5.39
C PRO A 17 -3.31 5.24 6.61
N LEU A 18 -2.18 5.88 6.91
CA LEU A 18 -1.35 5.55 8.07
C LEU A 18 -2.10 5.81 9.37
N TYR A 19 -2.74 6.99 9.50
CA TYR A 19 -3.56 7.34 10.66
C TYR A 19 -4.76 6.41 10.82
N SER A 20 -5.42 6.04 9.74
CA SER A 20 -6.56 5.11 9.75
C SER A 20 -6.17 3.73 10.28
N ARG A 21 -5.00 3.20 9.91
CA ARG A 21 -4.47 1.92 10.41
C ARG A 21 -4.13 1.99 11.90
N LYS A 22 -3.50 3.08 12.35
CA LYS A 22 -3.28 3.34 13.79
C LYS A 22 -4.62 3.36 14.54
N LEU A 23 -5.59 4.15 14.07
CA LEU A 23 -6.89 4.28 14.69
C LEU A 23 -7.61 2.92 14.80
N CYS A 24 -7.55 2.12 13.75
CA CYS A 24 -8.13 0.77 13.75
C CYS A 24 -7.42 -0.15 14.76
N THR A 25 -6.09 -0.09 14.85
CA THR A 25 -5.28 -0.84 15.82
C THR A 25 -5.69 -0.49 17.25
N GLU A 26 -5.95 0.78 17.53
CA GLU A 26 -6.35 1.26 18.87
C GLU A 26 -7.80 0.91 19.22
N LEU A 27 -8.73 1.04 18.26
CA LEU A 27 -10.15 0.83 18.50
C LEU A 27 -10.59 -0.63 18.39
N TYR A 28 -9.93 -1.42 17.54
CA TYR A 28 -10.33 -2.78 17.20
C TYR A 28 -9.16 -3.78 17.24
N PRO A 29 -8.40 -3.85 18.34
CA PRO A 29 -7.15 -4.63 18.42
C PRO A 29 -7.34 -6.14 18.21
N ASN A 30 -8.56 -6.65 18.34
CA ASN A 30 -8.91 -8.04 18.09
C ASN A 30 -9.20 -8.34 16.62
N LEU A 31 -9.47 -7.31 15.80
CA LEU A 31 -9.75 -7.44 14.37
C LEU A 31 -8.54 -7.07 13.50
N TYR A 32 -7.79 -6.08 13.93
CA TYR A 32 -6.66 -5.55 13.19
C TYR A 32 -5.57 -5.02 14.11
N ARG A 33 -4.31 -5.27 13.74
CA ARG A 33 -3.17 -4.79 14.49
C ARG A 33 -2.02 -4.40 13.54
N ASP A 34 -1.61 -3.13 13.58
CA ASP A 34 -0.48 -2.60 12.83
C ASP A 34 0.40 -1.71 13.74
N GLU A 35 1.27 -2.36 14.49
CA GLU A 35 2.24 -1.68 15.37
C GLU A 35 3.23 -0.81 14.56
N THR A 36 3.43 -1.13 13.28
CA THR A 36 4.26 -0.34 12.39
C THR A 36 3.62 1.02 12.13
N ALA A 37 2.32 1.08 11.85
CA ALA A 37 1.61 2.34 11.67
C ALA A 37 1.66 3.22 12.93
N VAL A 38 1.48 2.62 14.11
CA VAL A 38 1.59 3.33 15.39
C VAL A 38 2.98 3.96 15.53
N ARG A 39 4.04 3.15 15.38
CA ARG A 39 5.43 3.61 15.50
C ARG A 39 5.80 4.68 14.48
N LEU A 40 5.34 4.54 13.22
CA LEU A 40 5.66 5.50 12.16
C LEU A 40 5.04 6.87 12.43
N LEU A 41 3.81 6.94 12.93
CA LEU A 41 3.17 8.20 13.27
C LEU A 41 3.90 8.97 14.38
N ASP A 42 4.51 8.25 15.32
CA ASP A 42 5.34 8.88 16.36
C ASP A 42 6.63 9.53 15.81
N GLN A 43 7.08 9.06 14.64
CA GLN A 43 8.28 9.57 13.96
C GLN A 43 7.99 10.70 12.98
N ILE A 44 6.73 11.01 12.71
CA ILE A 44 6.31 12.03 11.73
C ILE A 44 5.96 13.33 12.46
N ASP A 45 6.48 14.46 11.93
CA ASP A 45 6.11 15.81 12.34
C ASP A 45 4.99 16.33 11.41
N TYR A 46 3.75 16.12 11.86
CA TYR A 46 2.54 16.55 11.17
C TYR A 46 1.44 16.90 12.17
N ASP A 47 0.60 17.86 11.82
CA ASP A 47 -0.55 18.27 12.67
C ASP A 47 -1.73 17.30 12.48
N PHE A 48 -1.87 16.37 13.41
CA PHE A 48 -2.96 15.38 13.42
C PHE A 48 -4.26 15.89 14.07
N SER A 49 -4.32 17.13 14.55
CA SER A 49 -5.46 17.66 15.31
C SER A 49 -6.80 17.56 14.57
N GLY A 50 -6.78 17.73 13.24
CA GLY A 50 -7.95 17.54 12.37
C GLY A 50 -8.40 16.08 12.32
N ALA A 51 -7.47 15.14 12.14
CA ALA A 51 -7.74 13.71 12.12
C ALA A 51 -8.25 13.22 13.48
N GLU A 52 -7.68 13.68 14.58
CA GLU A 52 -8.10 13.35 15.94
C GLU A 52 -9.53 13.82 16.25
N LYS A 53 -9.89 15.04 15.85
CA LYS A 53 -11.27 15.54 16.01
C LYS A 53 -12.26 14.70 15.19
N SER A 54 -11.91 14.39 13.96
CA SER A 54 -12.79 13.61 13.07
C SER A 54 -12.90 12.14 13.47
N SER A 55 -11.87 11.56 14.12
CA SER A 55 -11.86 10.16 14.58
C SER A 55 -13.00 9.78 15.54
N ARG A 56 -13.65 10.78 16.14
CA ARG A 56 -14.82 10.60 17.00
C ARG A 56 -16.10 10.29 16.21
N SER A 57 -16.14 10.60 14.92
CA SER A 57 -17.32 10.35 14.09
C SER A 57 -17.41 8.88 13.68
N LEU A 58 -18.62 8.34 13.57
CA LEU A 58 -18.86 6.97 13.10
C LEU A 58 -18.34 6.77 11.67
N MET A 59 -18.50 7.79 10.81
CA MET A 59 -18.03 7.72 9.43
C MET A 59 -16.50 7.55 9.34
N GLN A 60 -15.75 8.29 10.15
CA GLN A 60 -14.28 8.16 10.17
C GLN A 60 -13.82 6.82 10.74
N ARG A 61 -14.51 6.30 11.76
CA ARG A 61 -14.23 4.97 12.31
C ARG A 61 -14.53 3.87 11.30
N PHE A 62 -15.62 4.01 10.56
CA PHE A 62 -15.96 3.08 9.48
C PHE A 62 -14.90 3.13 8.37
N GLY A 63 -14.48 4.32 7.93
CA GLY A 63 -13.42 4.47 6.93
C GLY A 63 -12.08 3.90 7.40
N ALA A 64 -11.73 4.06 8.68
CA ALA A 64 -10.52 3.44 9.24
C ALA A 64 -10.60 1.91 9.21
N LEU A 65 -11.76 1.34 9.55
CA LEU A 65 -11.99 -0.09 9.49
C LEU A 65 -11.91 -0.61 8.04
N GLU A 66 -12.48 0.13 7.08
CA GLU A 66 -12.40 -0.20 5.65
C GLU A 66 -10.95 -0.28 5.17
N VAL A 67 -10.11 0.73 5.52
CA VAL A 67 -8.67 0.74 5.17
C VAL A 67 -7.94 -0.46 5.77
N ALA A 68 -8.24 -0.81 7.01
CA ALA A 68 -7.61 -1.93 7.70
C ALA A 68 -8.03 -3.30 7.14
N MET A 69 -9.34 -3.49 6.92
CA MET A 69 -9.88 -4.74 6.38
C MET A 69 -9.40 -4.99 4.94
N ARG A 70 -9.32 -3.93 4.12
CA ARG A 70 -8.72 -4.00 2.79
C ARG A 70 -7.30 -4.56 2.82
N GLN A 71 -6.47 -4.13 3.78
CA GLN A 71 -5.12 -4.66 3.94
C GLN A 71 -5.14 -6.16 4.27
N ASN A 72 -6.02 -6.60 5.17
CA ASN A 72 -6.18 -8.02 5.51
C ASN A 72 -6.61 -8.86 4.30
N ASP A 73 -7.55 -8.36 3.50
CA ASP A 73 -8.03 -9.04 2.30
C ASP A 73 -6.90 -9.20 1.26
N LEU A 74 -6.10 -8.14 1.05
CA LEU A 74 -4.94 -8.20 0.16
C LEU A 74 -3.89 -9.21 0.65
N VAL A 75 -3.60 -9.22 1.95
CA VAL A 75 -2.68 -10.21 2.55
C VAL A 75 -3.20 -11.63 2.34
N PHE A 76 -4.50 -11.87 2.55
CA PHE A 76 -5.12 -13.17 2.36
C PHE A 76 -4.95 -13.68 0.92
N GLU A 77 -5.25 -12.84 -0.08
CA GLU A 77 -5.15 -13.20 -1.49
C GLU A 77 -3.69 -13.44 -1.93
N VAL A 78 -2.77 -12.56 -1.50
CA VAL A 78 -1.34 -12.75 -1.79
C VAL A 78 -0.80 -14.03 -1.16
N GLN A 79 -1.16 -14.31 0.09
CA GLN A 79 -0.75 -15.55 0.77
C GLN A 79 -1.38 -16.79 0.11
N ALA A 80 -2.58 -16.70 -0.44
CA ALA A 80 -3.19 -17.79 -1.20
C ALA A 80 -2.37 -18.11 -2.47
N TYR A 81 -1.90 -17.10 -3.19
CA TYR A 81 -1.01 -17.28 -4.34
C TYR A 81 0.34 -17.90 -3.91
N LEU A 82 0.92 -17.43 -2.82
CA LEU A 82 2.20 -17.93 -2.32
C LEU A 82 2.19 -19.39 -1.87
N LYS A 83 1.01 -19.98 -1.59
CA LYS A 83 0.91 -21.44 -1.30
C LYS A 83 1.33 -22.30 -2.47
N THR A 84 1.10 -21.84 -3.70
CA THR A 84 1.47 -22.54 -4.93
C THR A 84 2.74 -22.00 -5.57
N HIS A 85 3.16 -20.78 -5.21
CA HIS A 85 4.33 -20.08 -5.75
C HIS A 85 5.19 -19.49 -4.61
N PRO A 86 5.81 -20.33 -3.75
CA PRO A 86 6.43 -19.86 -2.51
C PRO A 86 7.60 -18.88 -2.71
N CYS A 87 8.28 -18.96 -3.85
CA CYS A 87 9.41 -18.07 -4.19
C CYS A 87 9.02 -16.91 -5.11
N ALA A 88 7.73 -16.62 -5.25
CA ALA A 88 7.25 -15.57 -6.15
C ALA A 88 7.70 -14.17 -5.71
N ALA A 89 7.70 -13.25 -6.68
CA ALA A 89 7.77 -11.82 -6.42
C ALA A 89 6.42 -11.31 -5.89
N VAL A 90 6.42 -10.71 -4.72
CA VAL A 90 5.29 -9.97 -4.13
C VAL A 90 5.52 -8.50 -4.41
N VAL A 91 4.71 -7.90 -5.27
CA VAL A 91 4.91 -6.54 -5.78
C VAL A 91 3.80 -5.62 -5.29
N ASN A 92 4.17 -4.67 -4.42
CA ASN A 92 3.28 -3.66 -3.87
C ASN A 92 3.34 -2.39 -4.74
N LEU A 93 2.28 -2.12 -5.46
CA LEU A 93 2.14 -0.92 -6.30
C LEU A 93 1.59 0.23 -5.45
N GLY A 94 2.26 1.39 -5.47
CA GLY A 94 1.88 2.53 -4.64
C GLY A 94 1.99 2.22 -3.15
N CYS A 95 3.13 1.69 -2.74
CA CYS A 95 3.32 1.11 -1.42
C CYS A 95 3.21 2.11 -0.25
N GLY A 96 3.40 3.40 -0.50
CA GLY A 96 3.39 4.41 0.56
C GLY A 96 4.22 4.03 1.78
N LEU A 97 3.63 4.18 2.94
CA LEU A 97 4.21 3.75 4.23
C LEU A 97 3.50 2.50 4.78
N ASP A 98 2.94 1.66 3.91
CA ASP A 98 2.33 0.42 4.38
C ASP A 98 3.36 -0.72 4.53
N ASN A 99 2.99 -1.73 5.32
CA ASN A 99 3.79 -2.93 5.57
C ASN A 99 3.12 -4.20 5.03
N THR A 100 2.16 -4.08 4.13
CA THR A 100 1.39 -5.21 3.57
C THR A 100 2.30 -6.26 2.95
N GLY A 101 3.34 -5.84 2.22
CA GLY A 101 4.34 -6.77 1.66
C GLY A 101 4.99 -7.65 2.74
N ARG A 102 5.37 -7.06 3.88
CA ARG A 102 5.94 -7.82 5.02
C ARG A 102 4.94 -8.76 5.67
N ALA A 103 3.69 -8.36 5.75
CA ALA A 103 2.63 -9.22 6.28
C ALA A 103 2.39 -10.45 5.40
N CYS A 104 2.76 -10.38 4.11
CA CYS A 104 2.69 -11.50 3.17
C CYS A 104 3.94 -12.41 3.23
N ASP A 105 5.03 -11.99 3.88
CA ASP A 105 6.31 -12.70 3.82
C ASP A 105 6.21 -14.13 4.37
N ASN A 106 6.48 -15.10 3.52
CA ASN A 106 6.50 -16.54 3.84
C ASN A 106 7.91 -17.09 4.12
N GLY A 107 8.92 -16.21 4.19
CA GLY A 107 10.33 -16.59 4.38
C GLY A 107 11.07 -16.96 3.10
N SER A 108 10.41 -17.03 1.95
CA SER A 108 10.99 -17.44 0.66
C SER A 108 10.70 -16.49 -0.49
N CYS A 109 9.61 -15.72 -0.42
CA CYS A 109 9.24 -14.75 -1.44
C CYS A 109 10.17 -13.52 -1.44
N LYS A 110 10.19 -12.80 -2.56
CA LYS A 110 10.88 -11.53 -2.72
C LYS A 110 9.86 -10.41 -2.73
N ILE A 111 10.07 -9.36 -1.95
CA ILE A 111 9.12 -8.26 -1.79
C ILE A 111 9.66 -7.03 -2.53
N TYR A 112 8.84 -6.43 -3.36
CA TYR A 112 9.14 -5.23 -4.13
C TYR A 112 8.10 -4.16 -3.82
N ASN A 113 8.54 -3.06 -3.23
CA ASN A 113 7.69 -1.91 -2.91
C ASN A 113 7.95 -0.82 -3.93
N LEU A 114 6.97 -0.52 -4.77
CA LEU A 114 7.06 0.45 -5.86
C LEU A 114 6.27 1.70 -5.51
N ASP A 115 6.92 2.87 -5.61
CA ASP A 115 6.25 4.16 -5.45
C ASP A 115 7.07 5.28 -6.10
N PHE A 116 6.50 6.48 -6.17
CA PHE A 116 7.19 7.66 -6.67
C PHE A 116 8.49 7.93 -5.89
N PRO A 117 9.50 8.54 -6.52
CA PRO A 117 10.79 8.81 -5.89
C PRO A 117 10.69 9.53 -4.54
N ASP A 118 9.80 10.53 -4.43
CA ASP A 118 9.61 11.30 -3.20
C ASP A 118 9.05 10.42 -2.07
N VAL A 119 8.09 9.55 -2.38
CA VAL A 119 7.52 8.58 -1.42
C VAL A 119 8.57 7.53 -1.03
N SER A 120 9.33 7.03 -2.01
CA SER A 120 10.41 6.07 -1.77
C SER A 120 11.49 6.63 -0.84
N THR A 121 11.77 7.94 -0.94
CA THR A 121 12.70 8.63 -0.04
C THR A 121 12.20 8.60 1.40
N VAL A 122 10.94 9.01 1.63
CA VAL A 122 10.29 8.94 2.95
C VAL A 122 10.28 7.51 3.48
N ARG A 123 9.92 6.55 2.62
CA ARG A 123 9.86 5.14 3.00
C ARG A 123 11.24 4.61 3.42
N ASN A 124 12.29 4.91 2.66
CA ASN A 124 13.64 4.44 2.98
C ASN A 124 14.14 4.96 4.33
N GLU A 125 13.72 6.15 4.73
CA GLU A 125 14.09 6.74 6.02
C GLU A 125 13.27 6.14 7.18
N LEU A 126 11.94 6.05 7.03
CA LEU A 126 11.03 5.66 8.11
C LEU A 126 10.75 4.15 8.18
N LEU A 127 10.80 3.47 7.03
CA LEU A 127 10.48 2.04 6.87
C LEU A 127 11.47 1.37 5.90
N PRO A 128 12.77 1.33 6.24
CA PRO A 128 13.81 0.77 5.35
C PRO A 128 13.51 -0.67 4.98
N ALA A 129 13.91 -1.05 3.77
CA ALA A 129 13.71 -2.38 3.22
C ALA A 129 14.45 -3.44 4.06
N GLY A 130 13.81 -4.58 4.27
CA GLY A 130 14.40 -5.76 4.90
C GLY A 130 15.27 -6.58 3.93
N GLU A 131 15.78 -7.70 4.39
CA GLU A 131 16.72 -8.53 3.62
C GLU A 131 16.14 -9.03 2.28
N ARG A 132 14.86 -9.42 2.26
CA ARG A 132 14.13 -9.88 1.06
C ARG A 132 13.26 -8.81 0.42
N GLU A 133 13.40 -7.56 0.85
CA GLU A 133 12.65 -6.42 0.32
C GLU A 133 13.53 -5.52 -0.55
N LYS A 134 12.90 -4.88 -1.53
CA LYS A 134 13.48 -3.77 -2.30
C LYS A 134 12.46 -2.66 -2.43
N ASN A 135 12.83 -1.44 -2.07
CA ASN A 135 12.07 -0.24 -2.38
C ASN A 135 12.55 0.27 -3.74
N ILE A 136 11.66 0.33 -4.72
CA ILE A 136 11.97 0.73 -6.10
C ILE A 136 11.29 2.06 -6.39
N PRO A 137 12.05 3.17 -6.43
CA PRO A 137 11.51 4.44 -6.87
C PRO A 137 11.18 4.35 -8.37
N CYS A 138 9.94 4.63 -8.72
CA CYS A 138 9.47 4.59 -10.09
C CYS A 138 8.17 5.38 -10.27
N ASP A 139 7.91 5.81 -11.51
CA ASP A 139 6.54 6.06 -11.94
C ASP A 139 5.91 4.70 -12.26
N GLN A 140 4.78 4.39 -11.62
CA GLN A 140 4.12 3.10 -11.78
C GLN A 140 3.61 2.85 -13.20
N SER A 141 3.48 3.90 -14.01
CA SER A 141 3.15 3.80 -15.43
C SER A 141 4.37 3.42 -16.30
N ASP A 142 5.59 3.44 -15.76
CA ASP A 142 6.81 3.12 -16.49
C ASP A 142 7.16 1.64 -16.41
N ALA A 143 6.99 0.94 -17.56
CA ALA A 143 7.36 -0.46 -17.74
C ALA A 143 8.84 -0.77 -17.42
N ALA A 144 9.76 0.20 -17.52
CA ALA A 144 11.16 0.00 -17.19
C ALA A 144 11.38 -0.35 -15.70
N SER A 145 10.44 0.01 -14.84
CA SER A 145 10.46 -0.35 -13.42
C SER A 145 10.34 -1.85 -13.19
N PHE A 146 9.62 -2.54 -14.07
CA PHE A 146 9.41 -3.99 -13.97
C PHE A 146 10.65 -4.81 -14.27
N ALA A 147 11.61 -4.27 -15.02
CA ALA A 147 12.89 -4.95 -15.29
C ALA A 147 13.73 -5.19 -14.02
N LYS A 148 13.42 -4.52 -12.90
CA LYS A 148 14.09 -4.67 -11.60
C LYS A 148 13.50 -5.80 -10.75
N ILE A 149 12.39 -6.43 -11.20
CA ILE A 149 11.65 -7.47 -10.48
C ILE A 149 12.11 -8.84 -10.98
N ASP A 150 12.65 -9.64 -10.08
CA ASP A 150 12.93 -11.05 -10.36
C ASP A 150 11.68 -11.89 -10.07
N ALA A 151 10.98 -12.23 -11.13
CA ALA A 151 9.76 -13.03 -11.11
C ALA A 151 9.98 -14.50 -11.53
N SER A 152 11.19 -15.02 -11.40
CA SER A 152 11.52 -16.40 -11.80
C SER A 152 10.67 -17.47 -11.07
N GLY A 153 10.16 -17.14 -9.88
CA GLY A 153 9.25 -17.97 -9.09
C GLY A 153 7.75 -17.64 -9.27
N GLY A 154 7.39 -16.83 -10.27
CA GLY A 154 6.06 -16.23 -10.43
C GLY A 154 5.97 -14.82 -9.87
N ALA A 155 4.84 -14.14 -10.07
CA ALA A 155 4.62 -12.79 -9.54
C ALA A 155 3.17 -12.59 -9.09
N VAL A 156 2.98 -11.94 -7.96
CA VAL A 156 1.71 -11.41 -7.51
C VAL A 156 1.85 -9.92 -7.23
N PHE A 157 1.03 -9.15 -7.92
CA PHE A 157 0.92 -7.70 -7.77
C PHE A 157 -0.27 -7.36 -6.88
N PHE A 158 -0.14 -6.35 -6.05
CA PHE A 158 -1.28 -5.79 -5.36
C PHE A 158 -1.21 -4.28 -5.30
N ALA A 159 -2.39 -3.64 -5.30
CA ALA A 159 -2.54 -2.20 -5.23
C ALA A 159 -3.62 -1.85 -4.21
N SER A 160 -3.28 -1.08 -3.19
CA SER A 160 -4.18 -0.68 -2.10
C SER A 160 -4.45 0.82 -2.14
N GLY A 161 -5.64 1.23 -2.61
CA GLY A 161 -6.02 2.64 -2.69
C GLY A 161 -5.25 3.43 -3.76
N VAL A 162 -4.77 2.77 -4.81
CA VAL A 162 -3.88 3.34 -5.83
C VAL A 162 -4.65 3.72 -7.10
N PHE A 163 -5.46 2.81 -7.62
CA PHE A 163 -6.10 3.00 -8.93
C PHE A 163 -7.15 4.10 -8.97
N TYR A 164 -7.54 4.65 -7.83
CA TYR A 164 -8.40 5.84 -7.75
C TYR A 164 -7.76 7.11 -8.31
N TYR A 165 -6.43 7.15 -8.37
CA TYR A 165 -5.66 8.29 -8.88
C TYR A 165 -5.38 8.21 -10.37
N PHE A 166 -5.76 7.11 -11.04
CA PHE A 166 -5.47 6.86 -12.45
C PHE A 166 -6.75 6.91 -13.31
N LEU A 167 -6.60 7.37 -14.53
CA LEU A 167 -7.65 7.22 -15.52
C LEU A 167 -7.79 5.74 -15.90
N THR A 168 -9.01 5.32 -16.25
CA THR A 168 -9.28 3.92 -16.63
C THR A 168 -8.34 3.39 -17.71
N GLU A 169 -8.01 4.22 -18.69
CA GLU A 169 -7.10 3.82 -19.78
C GLU A 169 -5.65 3.63 -19.31
N GLN A 170 -5.21 4.40 -18.30
CA GLN A 170 -3.90 4.21 -17.68
C GLN A 170 -3.85 2.89 -16.91
N VAL A 171 -4.92 2.55 -16.16
CA VAL A 171 -5.01 1.27 -15.46
C VAL A 171 -5.00 0.11 -16.44
N LYS A 172 -5.76 0.19 -17.54
CA LYS A 172 -5.75 -0.83 -18.59
C LYS A 172 -4.36 -1.03 -19.19
N ALA A 173 -3.69 0.07 -19.55
CA ALA A 173 -2.33 0.01 -20.09
C ALA A 173 -1.35 -0.63 -19.11
N LEU A 174 -1.42 -0.27 -17.83
CA LEU A 174 -0.60 -0.86 -16.79
C LEU A 174 -0.84 -2.37 -16.63
N VAL A 175 -2.11 -2.79 -16.57
CA VAL A 175 -2.49 -4.22 -16.49
C VAL A 175 -1.99 -5.00 -17.72
N GLN A 176 -2.12 -4.44 -18.92
CA GLN A 176 -1.61 -5.06 -20.13
C GLN A 176 -0.08 -5.20 -20.08
N THR A 177 0.63 -4.15 -19.67
CA THR A 177 2.09 -4.17 -19.54
C THR A 177 2.54 -5.24 -18.51
N MET A 178 1.83 -5.38 -17.39
CA MET A 178 2.11 -6.44 -16.41
C MET A 178 1.88 -7.82 -16.98
N ALA A 179 0.77 -8.03 -17.69
CA ALA A 179 0.44 -9.33 -18.31
C ALA A 179 1.48 -9.75 -19.36
N ASP A 180 1.97 -8.79 -20.14
CA ASP A 180 3.00 -9.03 -21.16
C ASP A 180 4.37 -9.32 -20.55
N ALA A 181 4.72 -8.58 -19.48
CA ALA A 181 6.02 -8.72 -18.81
C ALA A 181 6.09 -9.95 -17.88
N PHE A 182 4.96 -10.38 -17.30
CA PHE A 182 4.89 -11.44 -16.30
C PHE A 182 3.75 -12.43 -16.64
N PRO A 183 3.90 -13.28 -17.65
CA PRO A 183 2.87 -14.26 -18.03
C PRO A 183 2.46 -15.13 -16.82
N GLY A 184 1.15 -15.23 -16.57
CA GLY A 184 0.61 -16.00 -15.45
C GLY A 184 0.69 -15.30 -14.09
N CYS A 185 1.05 -14.01 -14.03
CA CYS A 185 0.98 -13.24 -12.79
C CYS A 185 -0.46 -13.07 -12.29
N MET A 186 -0.60 -12.78 -11.00
CA MET A 186 -1.86 -12.38 -10.38
C MET A 186 -1.82 -10.88 -10.03
N LEU A 187 -2.95 -10.19 -10.21
CA LEU A 187 -3.12 -8.82 -9.71
C LEU A 187 -4.33 -8.78 -8.78
N VAL A 188 -4.13 -8.25 -7.57
CA VAL A 188 -5.17 -8.00 -6.57
C VAL A 188 -5.26 -6.51 -6.29
N PHE A 189 -6.44 -5.93 -6.33
CA PHE A 189 -6.63 -4.50 -6.06
C PHE A 189 -8.01 -4.20 -5.51
N ASP A 190 -8.14 -3.08 -4.82
CA ASP A 190 -9.41 -2.57 -4.35
C ASP A 190 -10.06 -1.64 -5.37
N ALA A 191 -11.38 -1.70 -5.47
CA ALA A 191 -12.17 -0.86 -6.36
C ALA A 191 -13.39 -0.27 -5.64
N ALA A 192 -13.63 1.04 -5.82
CA ALA A 192 -14.80 1.69 -5.29
C ALA A 192 -15.99 1.61 -6.26
N ILE A 193 -17.17 1.33 -5.73
CA ILE A 193 -18.41 1.39 -6.50
C ILE A 193 -18.79 2.84 -6.81
N ARG A 194 -19.48 3.07 -7.93
CA ARG A 194 -19.91 4.42 -8.37
C ARG A 194 -20.65 5.23 -7.29
N THR A 195 -21.44 4.56 -6.45
CA THR A 195 -22.18 5.21 -5.37
C THR A 195 -21.24 5.76 -4.29
N ALA A 196 -20.21 4.97 -3.90
CA ALA A 196 -19.20 5.42 -2.95
C ALA A 196 -18.41 6.62 -3.48
N VAL A 197 -17.97 6.57 -4.75
CA VAL A 197 -17.28 7.69 -5.40
C VAL A 197 -18.13 8.97 -5.37
N LYS A 198 -19.45 8.89 -5.67
CA LYS A 198 -20.35 10.06 -5.62
C LYS A 198 -20.56 10.60 -4.21
N MET A 199 -20.42 9.81 -3.18
CA MET A 199 -20.52 10.25 -1.78
C MET A 199 -19.25 10.97 -1.31
N ILE A 200 -18.08 10.58 -1.81
CA ILE A 200 -16.79 11.18 -1.47
C ILE A 200 -16.57 12.49 -2.25
N ALA A 201 -17.09 12.60 -3.47
CA ALA A 201 -16.94 13.77 -4.34
C ALA A 201 -17.87 14.95 -3.99
N LYS A 202 -18.68 14.87 -2.93
CA LYS A 202 -19.51 15.94 -2.36
C LYS A 202 -18.85 16.57 -1.14
#